data_122ef21a6141ad0f0e95021516e2d819
#
_entry.id   122ef21a6141ad0f0e95021516e2d819
#
_cell.length_a   1.000
_cell.length_b   1.000
_cell.length_c   1.000
_cell.angle_alpha   90.00
_cell.angle_beta   90.00
_cell.angle_gamma   90.00
#
_symmetry.space_group_name_H-M   'P 1'
#
loop_
_entity.id
_entity.type
_entity.pdbx_description
1 polymer ?
#
loop_
_entity_poly.entity_id
_entity_poly.type
_entity_poly.pdbx_seq_one_letter_code
_entity_poly.pdbx_strand_id
1 'polypeptide(L)'
;MSFSTSDLCDRFHSEHHLQIAEPVFRHFGGNRQFKGVIHTLKTFEDDSMIEGLLSSPNPGVLVIDGGGSHRSALVGKNLAQKAVDQGWSGLLIYGCVRDSAILETLPIGIMALHSHPMGAVRKGHGDPEQLITFSGINFRSGYYLYADADGIVVAEKSLV
;
A
#
# COMPACT_ATOMS: atom_id res chain seq x y z
N MET A 1 -14.73 3.24 -12.36
CA MET A 1 -14.68 2.09 -13.24
C MET A 1 -14.14 0.88 -12.51
N SER A 2 -14.80 -0.25 -12.66
CA SER A 2 -14.43 -1.48 -11.99
C SER A 2 -13.39 -2.26 -12.82
N PHE A 3 -12.52 -2.97 -12.15
CA PHE A 3 -11.55 -3.88 -12.74
C PHE A 3 -11.53 -5.17 -11.95
N SER A 4 -10.85 -6.17 -12.46
CA SER A 4 -10.59 -7.42 -11.74
C SER A 4 -9.11 -7.77 -11.97
N THR A 5 -8.38 -8.07 -10.90
CA THR A 5 -6.97 -8.45 -11.06
C THR A 5 -6.83 -9.73 -11.88
N SER A 6 -7.76 -10.68 -11.76
CA SER A 6 -7.72 -11.89 -12.57
C SER A 6 -7.89 -11.59 -14.06
N ASP A 7 -8.79 -10.67 -14.41
CA ASP A 7 -8.95 -10.26 -15.82
C ASP A 7 -7.72 -9.51 -16.33
N LEU A 8 -7.12 -8.68 -15.50
CA LEU A 8 -5.89 -7.97 -15.88
C LEU A 8 -4.75 -8.96 -16.15
N CYS A 9 -4.62 -9.99 -15.34
CA CYS A 9 -3.64 -11.05 -15.57
C CYS A 9 -3.90 -11.77 -16.89
N ASP A 10 -5.15 -12.12 -17.16
CA ASP A 10 -5.50 -12.82 -18.41
C ASP A 10 -5.19 -11.97 -19.63
N ARG A 11 -5.43 -10.66 -19.56
CA ARG A 11 -5.24 -9.76 -20.69
C ARG A 11 -3.80 -9.31 -20.87
N PHE A 12 -3.05 -9.12 -19.78
CA PHE A 12 -1.76 -8.41 -19.83
C PHE A 12 -0.59 -9.19 -19.26
N HIS A 13 -0.72 -10.48 -18.94
CA HIS A 13 0.34 -11.23 -18.25
C HIS A 13 1.70 -11.23 -18.98
N SER A 14 1.74 -10.97 -20.27
CA SER A 14 2.98 -10.88 -21.04
C SER A 14 3.26 -9.47 -21.54
N GLU A 15 2.53 -8.47 -21.07
CA GLU A 15 2.63 -7.09 -21.52
C GLU A 15 2.87 -6.13 -20.37
N HIS A 16 3.46 -4.96 -20.69
CA HIS A 16 3.68 -3.85 -19.76
C HIS A 16 4.45 -4.26 -18.50
N HIS A 17 5.27 -5.32 -18.62
CA HIS A 17 6.05 -5.87 -17.49
C HIS A 17 5.16 -6.11 -16.27
N LEU A 18 3.98 -6.73 -16.49
CA LEU A 18 3.04 -7.01 -15.42
C LEU A 18 3.70 -7.86 -14.34
N GLN A 19 3.59 -7.41 -13.09
CA GLN A 19 4.11 -8.09 -11.92
C GLN A 19 2.95 -8.47 -11.02
N ILE A 20 3.03 -9.64 -10.40
CA ILE A 20 1.98 -10.17 -9.53
C ILE A 20 2.60 -10.42 -8.16
N ALA A 21 1.98 -9.87 -7.11
CA ALA A 21 2.50 -10.03 -5.76
C ALA A 21 2.28 -11.44 -5.24
N GLU A 22 3.23 -11.95 -4.47
CA GLU A 22 3.01 -13.15 -3.68
C GLU A 22 1.84 -12.93 -2.72
N PRO A 23 1.03 -13.97 -2.42
CA PRO A 23 -0.22 -13.83 -1.67
C PRO A 23 0.02 -13.74 -0.15
N VAL A 24 0.78 -12.76 0.29
CA VAL A 24 1.14 -12.58 1.69
C VAL A 24 0.37 -11.47 2.38
N PHE A 25 -0.35 -10.64 1.62
CA PHE A 25 -1.06 -9.47 2.17
C PHE A 25 -2.51 -9.79 2.50
N ARG A 26 -3.03 -9.06 3.48
CA ARG A 26 -4.44 -9.12 3.86
C ARG A 26 -5.05 -7.73 3.79
N HIS A 27 -6.36 -7.67 3.52
CA HIS A 27 -7.12 -6.42 3.51
C HIS A 27 -7.46 -5.99 4.92
N PHE A 28 -7.24 -4.71 5.21
CA PHE A 28 -7.59 -4.09 6.49
C PHE A 28 -8.49 -2.87 6.31
N GLY A 29 -8.48 -2.24 5.15
CA GLY A 29 -9.32 -1.07 4.87
C GLY A 29 -10.73 -1.45 4.43
N GLY A 30 -11.63 -0.45 4.41
CA GLY A 30 -13.01 -0.65 3.99
C GLY A 30 -13.17 -0.90 2.50
N ASN A 31 -12.26 -0.35 1.68
CA ASN A 31 -12.28 -0.57 0.24
C ASN A 31 -11.40 -1.76 -0.11
N ARG A 32 -12.01 -2.86 -0.50
CA ARG A 32 -11.28 -4.08 -0.85
C ARG A 32 -10.91 -4.14 -2.33
N GLN A 33 -11.20 -3.07 -3.07
CA GLN A 33 -10.78 -2.88 -4.44
C GLN A 33 -10.29 -1.45 -4.58
N PHE A 34 -9.03 -1.28 -4.99
CA PHE A 34 -8.46 0.05 -5.17
C PHE A 34 -7.34 0.01 -6.20
N LYS A 35 -7.06 1.16 -6.78
CA LYS A 35 -5.99 1.33 -7.77
C LYS A 35 -5.42 2.72 -7.68
N GLY A 36 -4.23 2.90 -8.18
CA GLY A 36 -3.64 4.23 -8.29
C GLY A 36 -2.18 4.20 -8.70
N VAL A 37 -1.67 5.39 -8.95
CA VAL A 37 -0.25 5.59 -9.22
C VAL A 37 0.53 5.39 -7.94
N ILE A 38 1.61 4.65 -8.02
CA ILE A 38 2.45 4.29 -6.88
C ILE A 38 3.36 5.45 -6.47
N HIS A 39 3.42 5.69 -5.17
CA HIS A 39 4.45 6.47 -4.50
C HIS A 39 5.10 5.56 -3.47
N THR A 40 6.43 5.50 -3.43
CA THR A 40 7.14 4.55 -2.57
C THR A 40 7.76 5.23 -1.36
N LEU A 41 7.86 4.46 -0.28
CA LEU A 41 8.60 4.86 0.93
C LEU A 41 9.27 3.61 1.49
N LYS A 42 10.55 3.72 1.83
CA LYS A 42 11.28 2.67 2.54
C LYS A 42 11.57 3.16 3.95
N THR A 43 11.12 2.43 4.96
CA THR A 43 11.37 2.77 6.36
C THR A 43 11.33 1.51 7.21
N PHE A 44 12.09 1.49 8.29
CA PHE A 44 12.11 0.33 9.18
C PHE A 44 11.70 0.73 10.58
N GLU A 45 10.53 0.26 11.01
CA GLU A 45 9.98 0.47 12.36
C GLU A 45 9.93 1.95 12.78
N ASP A 46 9.72 2.83 11.80
CA ASP A 46 9.64 4.28 12.00
C ASP A 46 8.56 4.84 11.07
N ASP A 47 7.55 5.51 11.63
CA ASP A 47 6.42 6.03 10.88
C ASP A 47 6.49 7.55 10.65
N SER A 48 7.61 8.19 11.01
CA SER A 48 7.75 9.64 10.93
C SER A 48 7.48 10.21 9.53
N MET A 49 8.03 9.57 8.51
CA MET A 49 7.92 10.05 7.12
C MET A 49 6.54 9.81 6.54
N ILE A 50 5.79 8.84 7.07
CA ILE A 50 4.47 8.49 6.55
C ILE A 50 3.51 9.66 6.73
N GLU A 51 3.54 10.29 7.90
CA GLU A 51 2.65 11.42 8.19
C GLU A 51 2.84 12.56 7.19
N GLY A 52 4.09 12.91 6.90
CA GLY A 52 4.39 13.98 5.94
C GLY A 52 3.90 13.67 4.54
N LEU A 53 4.12 12.43 4.09
CA LEU A 53 3.68 12.01 2.76
C LEU A 53 2.15 12.00 2.64
N LEU A 54 1.45 11.58 3.69
CA LEU A 54 -0.01 11.54 3.68
C LEU A 54 -0.65 12.89 3.92
N SER A 55 0.13 13.93 4.19
CA SER A 55 -0.41 15.27 4.47
C SER A 55 -0.75 16.08 3.22
N SER A 56 -0.38 15.60 2.05
CA SER A 56 -0.67 16.27 0.78
C SER A 56 -1.74 15.52 -0.01
N PRO A 57 -2.63 16.25 -0.71
CA PRO A 57 -3.65 15.60 -1.56
C PRO A 57 -3.01 14.73 -2.63
N ASN A 58 -3.50 13.50 -2.75
CA ASN A 58 -3.00 12.55 -3.75
C ASN A 58 -4.01 11.42 -3.95
N PRO A 59 -4.41 11.12 -5.21
CA PRO A 59 -5.32 10.01 -5.47
C PRO A 59 -4.63 8.66 -5.62
N GLY A 60 -3.32 8.58 -5.40
CA GLY A 60 -2.52 7.40 -5.65
C GLY A 60 -2.52 6.39 -4.51
N VAL A 61 -1.57 5.49 -4.57
CA VAL A 61 -1.33 4.45 -3.57
C VAL A 61 0.06 4.65 -2.98
N LEU A 62 0.13 4.77 -1.66
CA LEU A 62 1.42 4.80 -0.98
C LEU A 62 1.86 3.37 -0.67
N VAL A 63 2.99 2.98 -1.21
CA VAL A 63 3.58 1.66 -1.02
C VAL A 63 4.75 1.79 -0.06
N ILE A 64 4.64 1.15 1.10
CA ILE A 64 5.61 1.28 2.19
C ILE A 64 6.35 -0.03 2.36
N ASP A 65 7.67 -0.01 2.14
CA ASP A 65 8.54 -1.13 2.50
C ASP A 65 8.96 -0.96 3.95
N GLY A 66 8.30 -1.68 4.83
CA GLY A 66 8.61 -1.70 6.26
C GLY A 66 9.53 -2.84 6.66
N GLY A 67 10.19 -3.48 5.69
CA GLY A 67 11.11 -4.57 5.96
C GLY A 67 10.45 -5.86 6.43
N GLY A 68 9.12 -5.94 6.37
CA GLY A 68 8.39 -7.11 6.85
C GLY A 68 8.32 -7.24 8.37
N SER A 69 8.62 -6.16 9.11
CA SER A 69 8.67 -6.23 10.57
C SER A 69 7.30 -6.54 11.18
N HIS A 70 7.27 -7.48 12.13
CA HIS A 70 6.11 -7.82 12.94
C HIS A 70 6.23 -7.31 14.38
N ARG A 71 7.13 -6.36 14.64
CA ARG A 71 7.41 -5.86 16.00
C ARG A 71 6.71 -4.54 16.30
N SER A 72 6.16 -3.88 15.31
CA SER A 72 5.41 -2.66 15.50
C SER A 72 4.53 -2.41 14.28
N ALA A 73 3.53 -1.54 14.47
CA ALA A 73 2.63 -1.12 13.40
C ALA A 73 3.08 0.23 12.83
N LEU A 74 3.13 0.32 11.51
CA LEU A 74 3.51 1.56 10.83
C LEU A 74 2.33 2.49 10.61
N VAL A 75 1.13 1.95 10.47
CA VAL A 75 -0.09 2.73 10.20
C VAL A 75 -1.19 2.28 11.15
N GLY A 76 -1.84 3.25 11.78
CA GLY A 76 -3.04 3.05 12.55
C GLY A 76 -4.14 4.00 12.12
N LYS A 77 -5.16 4.19 12.96
CA LYS A 77 -6.35 4.96 12.62
C LYS A 77 -6.05 6.42 12.25
N ASN A 78 -5.09 7.05 12.92
CA ASN A 78 -4.81 8.48 12.70
C ASN A 78 -4.18 8.72 11.32
N LEU A 79 -3.19 7.92 10.93
CA LEU A 79 -2.55 8.03 9.62
C LEU A 79 -3.51 7.61 8.51
N ALA A 80 -4.29 6.55 8.74
CA ALA A 80 -5.28 6.10 7.77
C ALA A 80 -6.37 7.16 7.53
N GLN A 81 -6.84 7.82 8.58
CA GLN A 81 -7.82 8.90 8.44
C GLN A 81 -7.23 10.07 7.67
N LYS A 82 -5.96 10.41 7.93
CA LYS A 82 -5.26 11.45 7.18
C LYS A 82 -5.23 11.10 5.68
N ALA A 83 -4.92 9.86 5.34
CA ALA A 83 -4.93 9.41 3.95
C ALA A 83 -6.31 9.54 3.31
N VAL A 84 -7.37 9.17 4.03
CA VAL A 84 -8.75 9.35 3.57
C VAL A 84 -9.03 10.82 3.29
N ASP A 85 -8.69 11.69 4.23
CA ASP A 85 -8.96 13.12 4.13
C ASP A 85 -8.24 13.77 2.95
N GLN A 86 -7.07 13.25 2.58
CA GLN A 86 -6.28 13.77 1.47
C GLN A 86 -6.56 13.06 0.13
N GLY A 87 -7.53 12.16 0.10
CA GLY A 87 -7.99 11.55 -1.15
C GLY A 87 -7.19 10.37 -1.65
N TRP A 88 -6.29 9.81 -0.84
CA TRP A 88 -5.53 8.62 -1.24
C TRP A 88 -6.46 7.44 -1.52
N SER A 89 -6.14 6.69 -2.58
CA SER A 89 -6.92 5.49 -2.93
C SER A 89 -6.55 4.29 -2.08
N GLY A 90 -5.31 4.18 -1.67
CA GLY A 90 -4.89 3.04 -0.88
C GLY A 90 -3.49 3.13 -0.31
N LEU A 91 -3.23 2.21 0.62
CA LEU A 91 -1.95 2.01 1.26
C LEU A 91 -1.58 0.53 1.14
N LEU A 92 -0.36 0.23 0.70
CA LEU A 92 0.18 -1.12 0.72
C LEU A 92 1.41 -1.12 1.62
N ILE A 93 1.39 -1.95 2.66
CA ILE A 93 2.40 -1.91 3.72
C ILE A 93 3.05 -3.28 3.88
N TYR A 94 4.33 -3.35 3.57
CA TYR A 94 5.12 -4.55 3.86
C TYR A 94 5.58 -4.49 5.31
N GLY A 95 4.63 -4.70 6.20
CA GLY A 95 4.74 -4.56 7.65
C GLY A 95 3.35 -4.69 8.27
N CYS A 96 3.19 -4.14 9.47
CA CYS A 96 1.97 -4.27 10.23
C CYS A 96 1.18 -2.96 10.33
N VAL A 97 -0.12 -3.10 10.58
CA VAL A 97 -1.04 -2.00 10.93
C VAL A 97 -1.60 -2.24 12.32
N ARG A 98 -2.25 -1.24 12.90
CA ARG A 98 -3.03 -1.39 14.14
C ARG A 98 -4.39 -0.75 13.99
N ASP A 99 -5.22 -0.83 15.02
CA ASP A 99 -6.59 -0.32 15.01
C ASP A 99 -7.45 -0.99 13.91
N SER A 100 -7.24 -2.29 13.69
CA SER A 100 -7.82 -3.00 12.56
C SER A 100 -9.35 -2.91 12.48
N ALA A 101 -10.04 -2.91 13.62
CA ALA A 101 -11.50 -2.77 13.64
C ALA A 101 -11.95 -1.40 13.14
N ILE A 102 -11.15 -0.36 13.36
CA ILE A 102 -11.47 0.98 12.87
C ILE A 102 -11.09 1.11 11.40
N LEU A 103 -9.92 0.55 11.01
CA LEU A 103 -9.46 0.63 9.61
C LEU A 103 -10.50 0.07 8.64
N GLU A 104 -11.18 -1.02 8.99
CA GLU A 104 -12.16 -1.63 8.10
C GLU A 104 -13.41 -0.76 7.88
N THR A 105 -13.61 0.28 8.69
CA THR A 105 -14.72 1.23 8.51
C THR A 105 -14.36 2.42 7.64
N LEU A 106 -13.08 2.59 7.31
CA LEU A 106 -12.61 3.75 6.54
C LEU A 106 -12.69 3.50 5.04
N PRO A 107 -13.13 4.51 4.25
CA PRO A 107 -13.29 4.35 2.80
C PRO A 107 -11.95 4.49 2.05
N ILE A 108 -11.04 3.58 2.32
CA ILE A 108 -9.71 3.53 1.71
C ILE A 108 -9.27 2.08 1.62
N GLY A 109 -8.47 1.75 0.61
CA GLY A 109 -7.83 0.44 0.54
C GLY A 109 -6.61 0.39 1.44
N ILE A 110 -6.49 -0.66 2.24
CA ILE A 110 -5.29 -0.88 3.07
C ILE A 110 -4.97 -2.37 3.03
N MET A 111 -3.77 -2.70 2.57
CA MET A 111 -3.28 -4.07 2.63
C MET A 111 -1.96 -4.10 3.37
N ALA A 112 -1.80 -5.09 4.23
CA ALA A 112 -0.61 -5.26 5.06
C ALA A 112 -0.40 -6.73 5.40
N LEU A 113 0.72 -7.06 6.05
CA LEU A 113 1.01 -8.44 6.42
C LEU A 113 0.16 -8.90 7.62
N HIS A 114 0.16 -8.11 8.68
CA HIS A 114 -0.53 -8.43 9.94
C HIS A 114 -0.94 -7.17 10.68
N SER A 115 -1.67 -7.36 11.77
CA SER A 115 -1.93 -6.31 12.76
C SER A 115 -1.02 -6.50 13.96
N HIS A 116 -0.67 -5.40 14.64
CA HIS A 116 0.17 -5.41 15.83
C HIS A 116 -0.19 -4.20 16.70
N PRO A 117 -0.40 -4.35 18.00
CA PRO A 117 -0.90 -3.25 18.82
C PRO A 117 0.13 -2.15 19.13
N MET A 118 1.42 -2.45 19.04
CA MET A 118 2.47 -1.49 19.38
C MET A 118 2.74 -0.56 18.19
N GLY A 119 2.70 0.75 18.42
CA GLY A 119 3.06 1.72 17.40
C GLY A 119 4.56 1.76 17.14
N ALA A 120 4.94 2.20 15.96
CA ALA A 120 6.33 2.39 15.60
C ALA A 120 6.92 3.62 16.31
N VAL A 121 8.24 3.66 16.41
CA VAL A 121 8.95 4.83 16.93
C VAL A 121 9.01 5.93 15.89
N ARG A 122 9.35 7.16 16.32
CA ARG A 122 9.50 8.31 15.43
C ARG A 122 10.89 8.88 15.60
N LYS A 123 11.80 8.48 14.71
CA LYS A 123 13.20 8.93 14.71
C LYS A 123 13.56 9.75 13.49
N GLY A 124 12.59 10.05 12.62
CA GLY A 124 12.83 10.85 11.43
C GLY A 124 13.48 10.08 10.29
N HIS A 125 13.43 8.76 10.29
CA HIS A 125 14.05 7.93 9.27
C HIS A 125 13.04 7.53 8.20
N GLY A 126 13.51 7.38 6.96
CA GLY A 126 12.72 6.94 5.84
C GLY A 126 13.25 7.53 4.54
N ASP A 127 13.16 6.76 3.47
CA ASP A 127 13.65 7.14 2.15
C ASP A 127 12.49 7.09 1.15
N PRO A 128 11.87 8.23 0.81
CA PRO A 128 10.79 8.25 -0.17
C PRO A 128 11.33 8.13 -1.60
N GLU A 129 10.44 7.71 -2.49
CA GLU A 129 10.65 7.67 -3.95
C GLU A 129 11.80 6.76 -4.39
N GLN A 130 12.13 5.74 -3.58
CA GLN A 130 13.13 4.75 -3.95
C GLN A 130 12.48 3.58 -4.68
N LEU A 131 13.25 2.88 -5.51
CA LEU A 131 12.86 1.56 -5.98
C LEU A 131 12.89 0.62 -4.78
N ILE A 132 11.78 -0.05 -4.52
CA ILE A 132 11.67 -1.00 -3.42
C ILE A 132 11.20 -2.34 -3.93
N THR A 133 11.64 -3.40 -3.28
CA THR A 133 11.35 -4.77 -3.71
C THR A 133 10.86 -5.59 -2.53
N PHE A 134 9.66 -6.16 -2.65
CA PHE A 134 9.14 -7.13 -1.71
C PHE A 134 8.03 -7.95 -2.39
N SER A 135 7.69 -9.10 -1.82
CA SER A 135 6.65 -10.00 -2.32
C SER A 135 6.76 -10.33 -3.83
N GLY A 136 8.01 -10.37 -4.34
CA GLY A 136 8.26 -10.68 -5.74
C GLY A 136 8.03 -9.54 -6.70
N ILE A 137 7.81 -8.32 -6.21
CA ILE A 137 7.55 -7.15 -7.04
C ILE A 137 8.62 -6.08 -6.83
N ASN A 138 9.01 -5.43 -7.93
CA ASN A 138 9.77 -4.20 -7.92
C ASN A 138 8.78 -3.04 -8.04
N PHE A 139 8.64 -2.26 -6.97
CA PHE A 139 7.77 -1.08 -6.97
C PHE A 139 8.58 0.17 -7.28
N ARG A 140 8.10 0.93 -8.23
CA ARG A 140 8.72 2.20 -8.61
C ARG A 140 7.65 3.28 -8.61
N SER A 141 7.97 4.45 -8.06
CA SER A 141 7.05 5.59 -8.14
C SER A 141 6.70 5.88 -9.59
N GLY A 142 5.42 6.10 -9.86
CA GLY A 142 4.92 6.29 -11.21
C GLY A 142 4.37 5.05 -11.89
N TYR A 143 4.67 3.86 -11.36
CA TYR A 143 4.00 2.64 -11.81
C TYR A 143 2.55 2.62 -11.29
N TYR A 144 1.76 1.66 -11.74
CA TYR A 144 0.33 1.55 -11.42
C TYR A 144 0.06 0.28 -10.64
N LEU A 145 -0.70 0.41 -9.57
CA LEU A 145 -1.08 -0.70 -8.70
C LEU A 145 -2.59 -0.93 -8.80
N TYR A 146 -2.97 -2.21 -8.89
CA TYR A 146 -4.36 -2.66 -8.87
C TYR A 146 -4.49 -3.75 -7.81
N ALA A 147 -5.44 -3.59 -6.90
CA ALA A 147 -5.67 -4.52 -5.81
C ALA A 147 -7.15 -4.83 -5.68
N ASP A 148 -7.47 -6.09 -5.41
CA ASP A 148 -8.83 -6.54 -5.11
C ASP A 148 -8.80 -7.74 -4.18
N ALA A 149 -9.90 -8.48 -4.09
CA ALA A 149 -10.00 -9.63 -3.19
C ALA A 149 -9.01 -10.76 -3.53
N ASP A 150 -8.56 -10.85 -4.78
CA ASP A 150 -7.67 -11.93 -5.22
C ASP A 150 -6.19 -11.58 -5.04
N GLY A 151 -5.82 -10.31 -5.03
CA GLY A 151 -4.42 -9.95 -4.88
C GLY A 151 -4.04 -8.60 -5.44
N ILE A 152 -2.77 -8.47 -5.80
CA ILE A 152 -2.17 -7.21 -6.24
C ILE A 152 -1.40 -7.45 -7.52
N VAL A 153 -1.60 -6.58 -8.51
CA VAL A 153 -0.79 -6.52 -9.72
C VAL A 153 -0.24 -5.11 -9.90
N VAL A 154 0.94 -5.04 -10.50
CA VAL A 154 1.63 -3.78 -10.77
C VAL A 154 2.07 -3.75 -12.22
N ALA A 155 1.88 -2.61 -12.88
CA ALA A 155 2.25 -2.42 -14.28
C ALA A 155 2.97 -1.08 -14.45
N GLU A 156 3.78 -0.98 -15.50
CA GLU A 156 4.48 0.26 -15.82
C GLU A 156 3.54 1.31 -16.43
N LYS A 157 2.42 0.89 -16.97
CA LYS A 157 1.44 1.75 -17.62
C LYS A 157 0.04 1.49 -17.07
N SER A 158 -0.84 2.47 -17.23
CA SER A 158 -2.25 2.30 -16.89
C SER A 158 -2.87 1.20 -17.76
N LEU A 159 -3.55 0.27 -17.11
CA LEU A 159 -4.22 -0.86 -17.76
C LEU A 159 -5.71 -0.62 -17.98
N VAL A 160 -6.26 0.36 -17.28
CA VAL A 160 -7.68 0.74 -17.39
C VAL A 160 -7.83 2.24 -17.28
#